data_a37d4bda36b20e56c515746014b2d0db
#
_entry.id   a37d4bda36b20e56c515746014b2d0db
#
_cell.length_a   1.000
_cell.length_b   1.000
_cell.length_c   1.000
_cell.angle_alpha   90.00
_cell.angle_beta   90.00
_cell.angle_gamma   90.00
#
_symmetry.space_group_name_H-M   'P 1'
#
loop_
_entity.id
_entity.type
_entity.pdbx_description
1 polymer ?
#
loop_
_entity_poly.entity_id
_entity_poly.type
_entity_poly.pdbx_seq_one_letter_code
_entity_poly.pdbx_strand_id
1 'polypeptide(L)'
;MVAMKKIAVEDLVHMDGHNGLYVADVVYADAAHPENVFGCALYRADAQIYLHKRLADVVLHAAELAQKDGFVLWVKDGLRPMEAQKLMGESPIAQKHPEWLVAPRLISPPGAGGHPRGMAVDVTLYDQETGVELDMGTPFDCFPEDKDAGIWPAHRDYMDLSDAVKANRARLDDYMLRGAVFCGETLLPLPAEWWDFRFYPEETSLYAPISDADLPPEIRLSANNSCI
;
A
#
# COMPACT_ATOMS: atom_id res chain seq x y z
N MET A 1 3.90 19.40 23.22
CA MET A 1 3.68 18.34 22.20
C MET A 1 3.03 17.17 22.91
N VAL A 2 1.90 16.68 22.40
CA VAL A 2 1.29 15.45 22.91
C VAL A 2 2.19 14.30 22.47
N ALA A 3 2.54 13.39 23.40
CA ALA A 3 3.32 12.20 23.03
C ALA A 3 2.51 11.34 22.05
N MET A 4 3.13 10.90 20.95
CA MET A 4 2.51 9.98 20.02
C MET A 4 2.23 8.63 20.71
N LYS A 5 1.11 8.00 20.36
CA LYS A 5 0.74 6.68 20.85
C LYS A 5 1.63 5.62 20.18
N LYS A 6 2.07 4.62 20.92
CA LYS A 6 2.67 3.42 20.32
C LYS A 6 1.57 2.50 19.83
N ILE A 7 1.77 1.90 18.66
CA ILE A 7 0.95 0.79 18.16
C ILE A 7 1.47 -0.47 18.84
N ALA A 8 0.59 -1.19 19.50
CA ALA A 8 0.93 -2.46 20.12
C ALA A 8 1.00 -3.57 19.06
N VAL A 9 1.83 -4.59 19.28
CA VAL A 9 1.97 -5.71 18.32
C VAL A 9 0.64 -6.44 18.12
N GLU A 10 -0.16 -6.57 19.17
CA GLU A 10 -1.51 -7.14 19.14
C GLU A 10 -2.54 -6.32 18.33
N ASP A 11 -2.21 -5.08 17.99
CA ASP A 11 -3.01 -4.26 17.08
C ASP A 11 -2.62 -4.45 15.60
N LEU A 12 -1.58 -5.25 15.32
CA LEU A 12 -1.17 -5.62 13.97
C LEU A 12 -1.77 -6.97 13.59
N VAL A 13 -2.55 -6.99 12.52
CA VAL A 13 -3.19 -8.19 11.99
C VAL A 13 -2.39 -8.70 10.81
N HIS A 14 -2.01 -9.98 10.84
CA HIS A 14 -1.42 -10.67 9.72
C HIS A 14 -2.49 -10.88 8.62
N MET A 15 -2.20 -10.40 7.42
CA MET A 15 -3.07 -10.55 6.25
C MET A 15 -2.75 -11.88 5.56
N ASP A 16 -3.38 -12.97 6.01
CA ASP A 16 -3.09 -14.35 5.62
C ASP A 16 -3.95 -14.88 4.46
N GLY A 17 -4.73 -13.99 3.81
CA GLY A 17 -5.68 -14.36 2.76
C GLY A 17 -7.06 -14.79 3.28
N HIS A 18 -7.23 -14.93 4.58
CA HIS A 18 -8.50 -15.25 5.26
C HIS A 18 -9.34 -16.30 4.53
N ASN A 19 -8.80 -17.52 4.39
CA ASN A 19 -9.46 -18.65 3.69
C ASN A 19 -9.81 -18.36 2.20
N GLY A 20 -9.03 -17.54 1.53
CA GLY A 20 -9.19 -17.22 0.10
C GLY A 20 -10.14 -16.05 -0.17
N LEU A 21 -10.50 -15.28 0.86
CA LEU A 21 -11.32 -14.08 0.69
C LEU A 21 -10.59 -12.98 -0.10
N TYR A 22 -9.28 -12.88 0.10
CA TYR A 22 -8.37 -11.99 -0.63
C TYR A 22 -7.02 -12.68 -0.82
N VAL A 23 -6.15 -12.11 -1.63
CA VAL A 23 -4.77 -12.57 -1.82
C VAL A 23 -3.82 -11.54 -1.21
N ALA A 24 -2.82 -12.01 -0.45
CA ALA A 24 -1.69 -11.20 0.01
C ALA A 24 -0.49 -11.49 -0.91
N ASP A 25 -0.02 -10.45 -1.59
CA ASP A 25 1.09 -10.52 -2.55
C ASP A 25 2.19 -9.56 -2.09
N VAL A 26 3.25 -10.11 -1.48
CA VAL A 26 4.31 -9.30 -0.86
C VAL A 26 5.31 -8.85 -1.93
N VAL A 27 4.90 -7.86 -2.75
CA VAL A 27 5.64 -7.39 -3.94
C VAL A 27 7.10 -7.09 -3.63
N TYR A 28 7.39 -6.47 -2.51
CA TYR A 28 8.73 -6.00 -2.17
C TYR A 28 9.65 -7.03 -1.49
N ALA A 29 9.18 -8.27 -1.32
CA ALA A 29 10.01 -9.35 -0.75
C ALA A 29 10.95 -9.98 -1.80
N ASP A 30 10.64 -9.83 -3.09
CA ASP A 30 11.45 -10.35 -4.20
C ASP A 30 11.89 -9.21 -5.13
N ALA A 31 13.20 -9.08 -5.31
CA ALA A 31 13.78 -8.11 -6.27
C ALA A 31 13.39 -8.40 -7.73
N ALA A 32 13.05 -9.64 -8.05
CA ALA A 32 12.65 -10.08 -9.39
C ALA A 32 11.13 -10.07 -9.60
N HIS A 33 10.34 -9.70 -8.57
CA HIS A 33 8.89 -9.59 -8.72
C HIS A 33 8.53 -8.60 -9.85
N PRO A 34 7.63 -8.95 -10.79
CA PRO A 34 7.33 -8.12 -11.95
C PRO A 34 6.89 -6.69 -11.61
N GLU A 35 6.26 -6.51 -10.46
CA GLU A 35 5.75 -5.22 -10.00
C GLU A 35 6.69 -4.50 -9.01
N ASN A 36 7.82 -5.11 -8.64
CA ASN A 36 8.81 -4.45 -7.80
C ASN A 36 9.68 -3.51 -8.63
N VAL A 37 9.23 -2.27 -8.78
CA VAL A 37 9.93 -1.24 -9.57
C VAL A 37 11.27 -0.81 -8.96
N PHE A 38 11.49 -1.09 -7.66
CA PHE A 38 12.73 -0.70 -6.97
C PHE A 38 13.92 -1.58 -7.34
N GLY A 39 13.69 -2.78 -7.92
CA GLY A 39 14.73 -3.69 -8.39
C GLY A 39 15.62 -4.24 -7.26
N CYS A 40 15.17 -4.13 -6.02
CA CYS A 40 15.80 -4.71 -4.84
C CYS A 40 14.73 -5.17 -3.85
N ALA A 41 15.06 -6.13 -3.01
CA ALA A 41 14.17 -6.54 -1.93
C ALA A 41 14.18 -5.49 -0.81
N LEU A 42 13.01 -4.91 -0.54
CA LEU A 42 12.81 -4.02 0.61
C LEU A 42 12.45 -4.81 1.85
N TYR A 43 11.84 -5.98 1.66
CA TYR A 43 11.42 -6.91 2.70
C TYR A 43 12.26 -8.18 2.68
N ARG A 44 12.24 -8.89 3.79
CA ARG A 44 12.78 -10.25 3.89
C ARG A 44 11.97 -11.20 2.98
N ALA A 45 12.60 -12.25 2.49
CA ALA A 45 11.93 -13.23 1.62
C ALA A 45 10.75 -13.97 2.31
N ASP A 46 10.73 -14.01 3.64
CA ASP A 46 9.67 -14.61 4.47
C ASP A 46 8.71 -13.55 5.06
N ALA A 47 8.82 -12.30 4.63
CA ALA A 47 7.95 -11.23 5.10
C ALA A 47 6.48 -11.51 4.78
N GLN A 48 5.61 -11.04 5.66
CA GLN A 48 4.17 -11.13 5.54
C GLN A 48 3.57 -9.73 5.56
N ILE A 49 2.37 -9.56 5.03
CA ILE A 49 1.65 -8.29 5.10
C ILE A 49 0.96 -8.18 6.46
N TYR A 50 1.17 -7.05 7.13
CA TYR A 50 0.46 -6.68 8.35
C TYR A 50 -0.27 -5.37 8.16
N LEU A 51 -1.44 -5.24 8.77
CA LEU A 51 -2.19 -3.99 8.86
C LEU A 51 -2.55 -3.70 10.32
N HIS A 52 -2.71 -2.43 10.65
CA HIS A 52 -3.40 -2.05 11.89
C HIS A 52 -4.81 -2.63 11.87
N LYS A 53 -5.27 -3.23 12.98
CA LYS A 53 -6.54 -3.97 13.06
C LYS A 53 -7.73 -3.24 12.43
N ARG A 54 -7.85 -1.93 12.66
CA ARG A 54 -8.94 -1.14 12.08
C ARG A 54 -8.92 -1.13 10.54
N LEU A 55 -7.73 -1.06 9.95
CA LEU A 55 -7.59 -1.12 8.49
C LEU A 55 -7.76 -2.55 7.97
N ALA A 56 -7.29 -3.54 8.72
CA ALA A 56 -7.53 -4.95 8.40
C ALA A 56 -9.01 -5.28 8.33
N ASP A 57 -9.83 -4.81 9.29
CA ASP A 57 -11.28 -4.97 9.27
C ASP A 57 -11.91 -4.34 8.02
N VAL A 58 -11.45 -3.14 7.62
CA VAL A 58 -11.90 -2.49 6.38
C VAL A 58 -11.58 -3.34 5.15
N VAL A 59 -10.35 -3.85 5.05
CA VAL A 59 -9.91 -4.69 3.92
C VAL A 59 -10.73 -5.98 3.84
N LEU A 60 -11.03 -6.62 4.98
CA LEU A 60 -11.88 -7.80 5.04
C LEU A 60 -13.27 -7.52 4.47
N HIS A 61 -13.93 -6.44 4.90
CA HIS A 61 -15.26 -6.09 4.38
C HIS A 61 -15.22 -5.66 2.91
N ALA A 62 -14.17 -4.95 2.47
CA ALA A 62 -13.99 -4.63 1.07
C ALA A 62 -13.83 -5.89 0.21
N ALA A 63 -13.07 -6.88 0.69
CA ALA A 63 -12.90 -8.16 0.02
C ALA A 63 -14.21 -8.96 -0.07
N GLU A 64 -15.04 -8.96 0.99
CA GLU A 64 -16.38 -9.57 0.96
C GLU A 64 -17.29 -8.93 -0.09
N LEU A 65 -17.20 -7.60 -0.26
CA LEU A 65 -17.97 -6.89 -1.28
C LEU A 65 -17.47 -7.25 -2.68
N ALA A 66 -16.16 -7.25 -2.89
CA ALA A 66 -15.54 -7.61 -4.17
C ALA A 66 -15.92 -9.06 -4.57
N GLN A 67 -15.83 -10.01 -3.64
CA GLN A 67 -16.15 -11.41 -3.90
C GLN A 67 -17.60 -11.63 -4.32
N LYS A 68 -18.55 -10.89 -3.73
CA LYS A 68 -19.99 -10.97 -4.11
C LYS A 68 -20.20 -10.54 -5.57
N ASP A 69 -19.37 -9.67 -6.08
CA ASP A 69 -19.44 -9.16 -7.45
C ASP A 69 -18.54 -9.92 -8.44
N GLY A 70 -17.87 -11.01 -7.98
CA GLY A 70 -17.02 -11.87 -8.80
C GLY A 70 -15.58 -11.36 -8.94
N PHE A 71 -15.11 -10.53 -8.00
CA PHE A 71 -13.74 -10.03 -7.97
C PHE A 71 -13.00 -10.49 -6.71
N VAL A 72 -11.67 -10.55 -6.80
CA VAL A 72 -10.79 -10.85 -5.66
C VAL A 72 -9.92 -9.63 -5.38
N LEU A 73 -9.93 -9.17 -4.14
CA LEU A 73 -9.03 -8.11 -3.69
C LEU A 73 -7.62 -8.69 -3.50
N TRP A 74 -6.62 -8.03 -4.07
CA TRP A 74 -5.20 -8.35 -3.85
C TRP A 74 -4.55 -7.23 -3.05
N VAL A 75 -3.91 -7.62 -1.96
CA VAL A 75 -3.18 -6.71 -1.06
C VAL A 75 -1.70 -6.80 -1.41
N LYS A 76 -1.13 -5.69 -1.89
CA LYS A 76 0.24 -5.59 -2.41
C LYS A 76 1.23 -5.12 -1.36
N ASP A 77 0.82 -4.20 -0.48
CA ASP A 77 1.63 -3.68 0.62
C ASP A 77 0.75 -3.22 1.79
N GLY A 78 1.35 -3.18 2.98
CA GLY A 78 0.68 -2.76 4.22
C GLY A 78 1.65 -2.04 5.17
N LEU A 79 1.93 -2.66 6.33
CA LEU A 79 2.95 -2.15 7.24
C LEU A 79 4.32 -2.16 6.55
N ARG A 80 4.89 -0.97 6.39
CA ARG A 80 6.24 -0.75 5.87
C ARG A 80 7.08 -0.08 6.94
N PRO A 81 7.86 -0.83 7.73
CA PRO A 81 8.72 -0.26 8.78
C PRO A 81 9.65 0.82 8.26
N MET A 82 10.12 1.67 9.18
CA MET A 82 10.99 2.79 8.81
C MET A 82 12.24 2.35 8.04
N GLU A 83 12.78 1.16 8.34
CA GLU A 83 13.95 0.58 7.69
C GLU A 83 13.65 0.22 6.23
N ALA A 84 12.51 -0.42 5.94
CA ALA A 84 12.10 -0.72 4.56
C ALA A 84 11.82 0.56 3.77
N GLN A 85 11.20 1.55 4.40
CA GLN A 85 10.96 2.86 3.79
C GLN A 85 12.29 3.59 3.48
N LYS A 86 13.30 3.42 4.33
CA LYS A 86 14.66 3.92 4.06
C LYS A 86 15.28 3.22 2.84
N LEU A 87 15.20 1.87 2.78
CA LEU A 87 15.70 1.10 1.63
C LEU A 87 15.03 1.52 0.32
N MET A 88 13.71 1.78 0.36
CA MET A 88 12.97 2.30 -0.80
C MET A 88 13.57 3.62 -1.32
N GLY A 89 13.84 4.59 -0.45
CA GLY A 89 14.47 5.85 -0.83
C GLY A 89 15.96 5.72 -1.26
N GLU A 90 16.62 4.64 -0.85
CA GLU A 90 18.02 4.33 -1.22
C GLU A 90 18.11 3.41 -2.45
N SER A 91 16.99 2.98 -3.03
CA SER A 91 16.95 2.09 -4.18
C SER A 91 17.59 2.72 -5.44
N PRO A 92 18.11 1.91 -6.38
CA PRO A 92 18.74 2.41 -7.60
C PRO A 92 17.83 3.33 -8.42
N ILE A 93 16.51 3.05 -8.45
CA ILE A 93 15.57 3.90 -9.18
C ILE A 93 15.32 5.23 -8.46
N ALA A 94 15.15 5.21 -7.14
CA ALA A 94 14.97 6.43 -6.35
C ALA A 94 16.21 7.34 -6.42
N GLN A 95 17.41 6.75 -6.52
CA GLN A 95 18.66 7.52 -6.68
C GLN A 95 18.79 8.14 -8.08
N LYS A 96 18.16 7.56 -9.10
CA LYS A 96 18.07 8.15 -10.45
C LYS A 96 17.03 9.27 -10.53
N HIS A 97 16.05 9.25 -9.62
CA HIS A 97 14.94 10.20 -9.54
C HIS A 97 14.90 10.91 -8.18
N PRO A 98 15.93 11.68 -7.82
CA PRO A 98 15.99 12.36 -6.51
C PRO A 98 14.83 13.34 -6.31
N GLU A 99 14.18 13.80 -7.36
CA GLU A 99 12.99 14.64 -7.33
C GLU A 99 11.80 13.91 -6.66
N TRP A 100 11.72 12.58 -6.69
CA TRP A 100 10.66 11.81 -6.01
C TRP A 100 10.75 11.90 -4.48
N LEU A 101 11.93 12.24 -3.96
CA LEU A 101 12.19 12.39 -2.52
C LEU A 101 11.95 13.82 -2.02
N VAL A 102 11.73 14.78 -2.94
CA VAL A 102 11.51 16.20 -2.61
C VAL A 102 10.03 16.54 -2.72
N ALA A 103 9.55 17.42 -1.86
CA ALA A 103 8.12 17.79 -1.82
C ALA A 103 7.62 18.43 -3.14
N PRO A 104 6.42 18.10 -3.62
CA PRO A 104 5.55 17.02 -3.15
C PRO A 104 6.20 15.65 -3.43
N ARG A 105 6.28 14.79 -2.40
CA ARG A 105 7.02 13.54 -2.49
C ARG A 105 6.16 12.42 -3.06
N LEU A 106 6.77 11.59 -3.91
CA LEU A 106 6.22 10.29 -4.32
C LEU A 106 6.73 9.18 -3.39
N ILE A 107 7.99 9.28 -2.93
CA ILE A 107 8.54 8.39 -1.92
C ILE A 107 8.68 9.16 -0.61
N SER A 108 8.00 8.70 0.41
CA SER A 108 8.00 9.32 1.73
C SER A 108 9.30 9.00 2.50
N PRO A 109 9.84 9.95 3.29
CA PRO A 109 10.98 9.68 4.15
C PRO A 109 10.61 8.69 5.27
N PRO A 110 11.60 7.98 5.86
CA PRO A 110 11.36 7.03 6.93
C PRO A 110 10.49 7.59 8.06
N GLY A 111 9.43 6.86 8.39
CA GLY A 111 8.47 7.21 9.44
C GLY A 111 7.34 8.16 9.03
N ALA A 112 7.34 8.67 7.77
CA ALA A 112 6.23 9.49 7.28
C ALA A 112 5.12 8.65 6.61
N GLY A 113 3.89 9.14 6.67
CA GLY A 113 2.72 8.52 6.04
C GLY A 113 2.06 7.41 6.87
N GLY A 114 1.15 6.68 6.25
CA GLY A 114 0.35 5.63 6.87
C GLY A 114 1.06 4.28 6.97
N HIS A 115 1.84 3.89 5.95
CA HIS A 115 2.51 2.59 5.89
C HIS A 115 3.38 2.26 7.11
N PRO A 116 4.21 3.17 7.67
CA PRO A 116 4.99 2.84 8.86
C PRO A 116 4.15 2.62 10.14
N ARG A 117 2.84 2.69 10.01
CA ARG A 117 1.87 2.48 11.10
C ARG A 117 0.91 1.33 10.81
N GLY A 118 1.06 0.66 9.66
CA GLY A 118 0.05 -0.27 9.15
C GLY A 118 -1.30 0.39 8.88
N MET A 119 -1.31 1.71 8.68
CA MET A 119 -2.50 2.54 8.47
C MET A 119 -2.63 3.06 7.03
N ALA A 120 -1.94 2.42 6.10
CA ALA A 120 -2.10 2.51 4.66
C ALA A 120 -2.01 1.11 4.07
N VAL A 121 -2.68 0.89 2.96
CA VAL A 121 -2.71 -0.36 2.23
C VAL A 121 -2.74 -0.08 0.74
N ASP A 122 -1.94 -0.87 0.00
CA ASP A 122 -1.94 -0.86 -1.45
C ASP A 122 -2.68 -2.10 -1.95
N VAL A 123 -3.69 -1.88 -2.80
CA VAL A 123 -4.61 -2.92 -3.24
C VAL A 123 -4.96 -2.79 -4.72
N THR A 124 -5.30 -3.93 -5.34
CA THR A 124 -5.87 -4.01 -6.68
C THR A 124 -6.98 -5.06 -6.75
N LEU A 125 -7.61 -5.23 -7.91
CA LEU A 125 -8.67 -6.20 -8.15
C LEU A 125 -8.29 -7.16 -9.27
N TYR A 126 -8.64 -8.43 -9.06
CA TYR A 126 -8.56 -9.48 -10.05
C TYR A 126 -9.97 -10.01 -10.34
N ASP A 127 -10.22 -10.36 -11.57
CA ASP A 127 -11.43 -11.10 -11.94
C ASP A 127 -11.33 -12.53 -11.40
N GLN A 128 -12.33 -12.96 -10.66
CA GLN A 128 -12.32 -14.26 -9.95
C GLN A 128 -12.37 -15.46 -10.91
N GLU A 129 -13.04 -15.32 -12.05
CA GLU A 129 -13.21 -16.41 -13.02
C GLU A 129 -11.95 -16.61 -13.86
N THR A 130 -11.33 -15.51 -14.31
CA THR A 130 -10.17 -15.55 -15.20
C THR A 130 -8.84 -15.52 -14.47
N GLY A 131 -8.80 -15.05 -13.22
CA GLY A 131 -7.58 -14.83 -12.45
C GLY A 131 -6.70 -13.71 -13.03
N VAL A 132 -7.26 -12.81 -13.84
CA VAL A 132 -6.54 -11.71 -14.48
C VAL A 132 -6.80 -10.41 -13.71
N GLU A 133 -5.74 -9.63 -13.49
CA GLU A 133 -5.86 -8.30 -12.90
C GLU A 133 -6.71 -7.39 -13.79
N LEU A 134 -7.59 -6.61 -13.16
CA LEU A 134 -8.35 -5.60 -13.89
C LEU A 134 -7.41 -4.50 -14.39
N ASP A 135 -7.64 -4.08 -15.64
CA ASP A 135 -6.89 -2.96 -16.20
C ASP A 135 -7.19 -1.66 -15.42
N MET A 136 -6.20 -1.20 -14.68
CA MET A 136 -6.24 0.05 -13.91
C MET A 136 -5.61 1.23 -14.67
N GLY A 137 -5.21 1.01 -15.95
CA GLY A 137 -4.60 2.02 -16.82
C GLY A 137 -3.11 2.24 -16.60
N THR A 138 -2.57 1.78 -15.49
CA THR A 138 -1.14 1.72 -15.20
C THR A 138 -0.86 0.51 -14.32
N PRO A 139 0.38 -0.01 -14.33
CA PRO A 139 0.83 -0.93 -13.30
C PRO A 139 0.75 -0.29 -11.89
N PHE A 140 0.81 -1.14 -10.88
CA PHE A 140 1.14 -0.75 -9.50
C PHE A 140 2.51 -0.03 -9.47
N ASP A 141 2.69 0.94 -8.57
CA ASP A 141 3.91 1.74 -8.46
C ASP A 141 4.37 2.45 -9.75
N CYS A 142 3.42 2.79 -10.63
CA CYS A 142 3.72 3.58 -11.81
C CYS A 142 4.02 5.04 -11.43
N PHE A 143 5.29 5.36 -11.22
CA PHE A 143 5.75 6.72 -10.96
C PHE A 143 6.00 7.49 -12.27
N PRO A 144 5.79 8.82 -12.29
CA PRO A 144 6.06 9.64 -13.45
C PRO A 144 7.58 9.81 -13.68
N GLU A 145 8.01 9.88 -14.93
CA GLU A 145 9.38 10.29 -15.27
C GLU A 145 9.67 11.73 -14.85
N ASP A 146 8.68 12.60 -15.00
CA ASP A 146 8.72 14.00 -14.54
C ASP A 146 7.47 14.30 -13.71
N LYS A 147 7.64 14.40 -12.39
CA LYS A 147 6.54 14.71 -11.46
C LYS A 147 6.01 16.15 -11.59
N ASP A 148 6.78 17.06 -12.18
CA ASP A 148 6.42 18.46 -12.34
C ASP A 148 5.70 18.70 -13.69
N ALA A 149 5.61 17.69 -14.57
CA ALA A 149 4.88 17.75 -15.83
C ALA A 149 3.34 17.80 -15.67
N GLY A 150 2.84 17.62 -14.46
CA GLY A 150 1.41 17.66 -14.15
C GLY A 150 0.86 16.34 -13.63
N ILE A 151 -0.43 16.09 -13.84
CA ILE A 151 -1.12 14.88 -13.39
C ILE A 151 -0.73 13.70 -14.31
N TRP A 152 -0.18 12.64 -13.72
CA TRP A 152 0.25 11.44 -14.46
C TRP A 152 -0.80 10.31 -14.42
N PRO A 153 -0.68 9.28 -15.26
CA PRO A 153 -1.74 8.26 -15.43
C PRO A 153 -2.14 7.49 -14.17
N ALA A 154 -1.27 7.34 -13.16
CA ALA A 154 -1.63 6.70 -11.90
C ALA A 154 -2.45 7.62 -10.96
N HIS A 155 -2.43 8.92 -11.19
CA HIS A 155 -3.19 9.87 -10.38
C HIS A 155 -4.70 9.69 -10.58
N ARG A 156 -5.48 9.80 -9.50
CA ARG A 156 -6.94 9.60 -9.53
C ARG A 156 -7.67 10.61 -10.39
N ASP A 157 -7.16 11.84 -10.49
CA ASP A 157 -7.72 12.92 -11.32
C ASP A 157 -7.22 12.90 -12.77
N TYR A 158 -6.48 11.86 -13.19
CA TYR A 158 -6.06 11.76 -14.59
C TYR A 158 -7.27 11.42 -15.47
N MET A 159 -7.57 12.33 -16.41
CA MET A 159 -8.83 12.28 -17.17
C MET A 159 -8.75 11.43 -18.44
N ASP A 160 -7.56 11.25 -19.02
CA ASP A 160 -7.36 10.55 -20.30
C ASP A 160 -7.21 9.03 -20.09
N LEU A 161 -8.22 8.43 -19.44
CA LEU A 161 -8.38 7.01 -19.24
C LEU A 161 -9.59 6.49 -20.00
N SER A 162 -9.54 5.23 -20.45
CA SER A 162 -10.72 4.57 -21.03
C SER A 162 -11.86 4.47 -20.02
N ASP A 163 -13.09 4.37 -20.51
CA ASP A 163 -14.26 4.19 -19.62
C ASP A 163 -14.16 2.89 -18.80
N ALA A 164 -13.55 1.84 -19.35
CA ALA A 164 -13.33 0.58 -18.64
C ALA A 164 -12.38 0.77 -17.46
N VAL A 165 -11.25 1.46 -17.66
CA VAL A 165 -10.30 1.78 -16.58
C VAL A 165 -10.93 2.64 -15.49
N LYS A 166 -11.67 3.69 -15.89
CA LYS A 166 -12.42 4.53 -14.94
C LYS A 166 -13.40 3.70 -14.10
N ALA A 167 -14.13 2.78 -14.74
CA ALA A 167 -15.07 1.90 -14.05
C ALA A 167 -14.36 0.93 -13.09
N ASN A 168 -13.18 0.40 -13.45
CA ASN A 168 -12.40 -0.49 -12.60
C ASN A 168 -11.88 0.24 -11.37
N ARG A 169 -11.29 1.44 -11.52
CA ARG A 169 -10.84 2.27 -10.40
C ARG A 169 -12.00 2.67 -9.48
N ALA A 170 -13.14 3.09 -10.06
CA ALA A 170 -14.33 3.44 -9.28
C ALA A 170 -14.88 2.24 -8.49
N ARG A 171 -14.78 1.02 -9.04
CA ARG A 171 -15.17 -0.21 -8.34
C ARG A 171 -14.25 -0.50 -7.15
N LEU A 172 -12.94 -0.36 -7.33
CA LEU A 172 -11.97 -0.51 -6.22
C LEU A 172 -12.25 0.51 -5.11
N ASP A 173 -12.45 1.78 -5.48
CA ASP A 173 -12.80 2.85 -4.55
C ASP A 173 -14.11 2.54 -3.80
N ASP A 174 -15.16 2.07 -4.50
CA ASP A 174 -16.45 1.72 -3.89
C ASP A 174 -16.28 0.63 -2.82
N TYR A 175 -15.55 -0.45 -3.12
CA TYR A 175 -15.35 -1.52 -2.16
C TYR A 175 -14.58 -1.04 -0.92
N MET A 176 -13.47 -0.33 -1.09
CA MET A 176 -12.66 0.15 0.01
C MET A 176 -13.39 1.18 0.88
N LEU A 177 -14.09 2.13 0.26
CA LEU A 177 -14.81 3.17 0.99
C LEU A 177 -16.07 2.62 1.68
N ARG A 178 -16.80 1.69 1.07
CA ARG A 178 -17.94 1.02 1.72
C ARG A 178 -17.48 0.12 2.86
N GLY A 179 -16.37 -0.60 2.70
CA GLY A 179 -15.75 -1.35 3.79
C GLY A 179 -15.40 -0.44 4.96
N ALA A 180 -14.82 0.73 4.70
CA ALA A 180 -14.52 1.72 5.73
C ALA A 180 -15.80 2.20 6.45
N VAL A 181 -16.83 2.58 5.70
CA VAL A 181 -18.13 3.02 6.29
C VAL A 181 -18.74 1.92 7.15
N PHE A 182 -18.69 0.67 6.71
CA PHE A 182 -19.21 -0.46 7.48
C PHE A 182 -18.50 -0.60 8.84
N CYS A 183 -17.19 -0.38 8.87
CA CYS A 183 -16.38 -0.41 10.10
C CYS A 183 -16.49 0.87 10.94
N GLY A 184 -17.25 1.88 10.50
CA GLY A 184 -17.29 3.20 11.15
C GLY A 184 -16.03 4.02 10.96
N GLU A 185 -15.27 3.74 9.91
CA GLU A 185 -14.01 4.36 9.56
C GLU A 185 -14.12 5.29 8.34
N THR A 186 -13.11 6.11 8.15
CA THR A 186 -13.00 6.97 6.97
C THR A 186 -11.61 6.83 6.38
N LEU A 187 -11.53 6.50 5.09
CA LEU A 187 -10.28 6.40 4.35
C LEU A 187 -10.09 7.60 3.43
N LEU A 188 -8.83 7.93 3.21
CA LEU A 188 -8.36 8.83 2.17
C LEU A 188 -7.78 7.96 1.03
N PRO A 189 -8.47 7.83 -0.12
CA PRO A 189 -7.83 7.37 -1.35
C PRO A 189 -6.75 8.38 -1.72
N LEU A 190 -5.49 7.94 -1.83
CA LEU A 190 -4.39 8.86 -2.09
C LEU A 190 -4.52 9.44 -3.51
N PRO A 191 -4.57 10.77 -3.70
CA PRO A 191 -4.78 11.33 -5.03
C PRO A 191 -3.75 10.92 -6.07
N ALA A 192 -2.48 10.79 -5.66
CA ALA A 192 -1.37 10.50 -6.55
C ALA A 192 -1.33 9.04 -7.06
N GLU A 193 -2.01 8.11 -6.37
CA GLU A 193 -1.83 6.66 -6.51
C GLU A 193 -3.19 5.96 -6.41
N TRP A 194 -3.67 5.35 -7.51
CA TRP A 194 -4.99 4.72 -7.57
C TRP A 194 -5.10 3.49 -6.63
N TRP A 195 -4.00 2.88 -6.24
CA TRP A 195 -3.94 1.67 -5.40
C TRP A 195 -3.94 1.95 -3.90
N ASP A 196 -3.52 3.16 -3.46
CA ASP A 196 -3.29 3.48 -2.06
C ASP A 196 -4.55 4.01 -1.37
N PHE A 197 -4.88 3.37 -0.24
CA PHE A 197 -5.94 3.78 0.68
C PHE A 197 -5.38 3.86 2.10
N ARG A 198 -5.63 4.97 2.78
CA ARG A 198 -5.05 5.23 4.10
C ARG A 198 -5.97 6.00 5.03
N PHE A 199 -5.69 5.95 6.32
CA PHE A 199 -6.29 6.90 7.24
C PHE A 199 -5.75 8.30 6.99
N TYR A 200 -6.55 9.30 7.35
CA TYR A 200 -6.16 10.69 7.20
C TYR A 200 -4.90 11.05 8.01
N PRO A 201 -4.09 12.03 7.55
CA PRO A 201 -2.85 12.44 8.24
C PRO A 201 -3.07 12.89 9.69
N GLU A 202 -4.21 13.53 9.98
CA GLU A 202 -4.60 13.98 11.32
C GLU A 202 -4.71 12.81 12.28
N GLU A 203 -5.13 11.66 11.80
CA GLU A 203 -5.25 10.44 12.59
C GLU A 203 -3.91 9.69 12.68
N THR A 204 -3.26 9.46 11.55
CA THR A 204 -2.00 8.70 11.54
C THR A 204 -0.91 9.40 12.33
N SER A 205 -0.91 10.74 12.40
CA SER A 205 0.05 11.53 13.17
C SER A 205 -0.08 11.37 14.70
N LEU A 206 -1.18 10.79 15.17
CA LEU A 206 -1.34 10.47 16.60
C LEU A 206 -0.49 9.28 17.04
N TYR A 207 0.01 8.49 16.09
CA TYR A 207 0.76 7.27 16.34
C TYR A 207 2.22 7.39 15.91
N ALA A 208 3.10 6.82 16.72
CA ALA A 208 4.51 6.70 16.36
C ALA A 208 4.68 5.71 15.19
N PRO A 209 5.58 5.99 14.24
CA PRO A 209 5.92 5.01 13.22
C PRO A 209 6.63 3.82 13.84
N ILE A 210 6.46 2.66 13.24
CA ILE A 210 7.05 1.39 13.66
C ILE A 210 8.42 1.22 13.00
N SER A 211 9.41 0.84 13.81
CA SER A 211 10.70 0.32 13.39
C SER A 211 10.69 -1.20 13.52
N ASP A 212 11.48 -1.93 12.73
CA ASP A 212 11.68 -3.36 12.94
C ASP A 212 12.20 -3.68 14.36
N ALA A 213 12.90 -2.75 15.01
CA ALA A 213 13.34 -2.91 16.39
C ALA A 213 12.17 -2.94 17.39
N ASP A 214 11.02 -2.37 17.04
CA ASP A 214 9.80 -2.40 17.85
C ASP A 214 9.03 -3.72 17.70
N LEU A 215 9.37 -4.53 16.67
CA LEU A 215 8.68 -5.78 16.33
C LEU A 215 9.42 -7.01 16.87
N PRO A 216 8.69 -8.06 17.30
CA PRO A 216 9.26 -9.37 17.54
C PRO A 216 10.03 -9.88 16.30
N PRO A 217 11.13 -10.62 16.49
CA PRO A 217 12.00 -11.04 15.38
C PRO A 217 11.27 -11.78 14.24
N GLU A 218 10.23 -12.55 14.58
CA GLU A 218 9.44 -13.38 13.66
C GLU A 218 8.53 -12.58 12.75
N ILE A 219 8.20 -11.33 13.11
CA ILE A 219 7.35 -10.45 12.30
C ILE A 219 8.07 -9.20 11.79
N ARG A 220 9.40 -9.17 11.88
CA ARG A 220 10.21 -8.11 11.26
C ARG A 220 10.18 -8.25 9.75
N LEU A 221 10.05 -7.14 9.07
CA LEU A 221 9.76 -7.13 7.64
C LEU A 221 10.95 -6.71 6.78
N SER A 222 11.77 -5.77 7.23
CA SER A 222 12.77 -5.15 6.36
C SER A 222 13.90 -6.10 5.97
N ALA A 223 14.37 -6.00 4.72
CA ALA A 223 15.53 -6.73 4.26
C ALA A 223 16.79 -6.33 5.03
N ASN A 224 17.69 -7.30 5.25
CA ASN A 224 18.94 -7.06 5.98
C ASN A 224 20.05 -6.43 5.13
N ASN A 225 19.86 -6.40 3.81
CA ASN A 225 20.86 -5.91 2.85
C ASN A 225 20.47 -4.55 2.30
N SER A 226 21.47 -3.70 1.99
CA SER A 226 21.23 -2.49 1.23
C SER A 226 20.79 -2.84 -0.19
N CYS A 227 20.03 -1.94 -0.83
CA CYS A 227 19.68 -2.01 -2.24
C CYS A 227 20.86 -1.67 -3.19
N ILE A 228 22.07 -1.46 -2.64
CA ILE A 228 23.29 -1.06 -3.37
C ILE A 228 24.32 -2.17 -3.28
#